data_303bb9c5521f7bbc062a0555fb0334bc
#
_entry.id   303bb9c5521f7bbc062a0555fb0334bc
#
_cell.length_a   1.000
_cell.length_b   1.000
_cell.length_c   1.000
_cell.angle_alpha   90.00
_cell.angle_beta   90.00
_cell.angle_gamma   90.00
#
_symmetry.space_group_name_H-M   'P 1'
#
loop_
_entity.id
_entity.type
_entity.pdbx_description
1 polymer ?
#
loop_
_entity_poly.entity_id
_entity_poly.type
_entity_poly.pdbx_seq_one_letter_code
_entity_poly.pdbx_strand_id
1 'polypeptide(L)'
;MSTNELNFKDSRICGSCGYDANPGGAKYCQKCGKPLGNAFVPIKQRMTRSTLLVSGLSLSAIVLVVVGVGGYFFWQQAQPSTTVSNQNTSPNNNSSDIQSYTSMKEVSNVPEGTFNFGGSLILASLVAQGTHQAINQAHPKFILRYIDPVDSQPGTGKGIEMLLNSQLSFALSGRPLEEAEYKQAIGRGFKLDQVAVAIDGLGCYTHPDISIPGLSVAQLQAIYTGKITNWKEVGGPNLPIVPFSINVKTTALLKTLLGSKVGSVSPKVRSSRDYTVLVRDVSSTPGAIGIGAAMLVATQKTVRPVALAPGDTKQYVPVVTNDNRLNMTAFRDGTYPITRYLYVIIRRDSRADERAGVAYANLLLSKEGQQFVEKAGLVPIR
;
A
#
# COMPACT_ATOMS: atom_id res chain seq x y z
N MET A 1 -15.69 -25.68 -34.48
CA MET A 1 -14.94 -24.87 -33.48
C MET A 1 -15.70 -23.58 -33.30
N SER A 2 -16.43 -23.47 -32.22
CA SER A 2 -17.38 -22.38 -31.98
C SER A 2 -16.72 -21.34 -31.09
N THR A 3 -16.51 -20.14 -31.60
CA THR A 3 -16.05 -18.95 -30.84
C THR A 3 -17.22 -18.41 -30.03
N ASN A 4 -17.17 -18.58 -28.72
CA ASN A 4 -18.10 -17.92 -27.79
C ASN A 4 -17.81 -16.42 -27.74
N GLU A 5 -18.57 -15.63 -28.47
CA GLU A 5 -18.70 -14.19 -28.26
C GLU A 5 -19.39 -13.93 -26.91
N LEU A 6 -18.65 -13.40 -25.95
CA LEU A 6 -19.20 -12.91 -24.69
C LEU A 6 -20.11 -11.71 -24.95
N ASN A 7 -21.39 -11.89 -24.78
CA ASN A 7 -22.44 -10.90 -24.98
C ASN A 7 -22.42 -9.86 -23.85
N PHE A 8 -21.83 -8.67 -24.08
CA PHE A 8 -21.71 -7.57 -23.12
C PHE A 8 -23.02 -6.81 -22.82
N LYS A 9 -24.21 -7.36 -23.17
CA LYS A 9 -25.48 -6.66 -23.01
C LYS A 9 -26.00 -6.53 -21.59
N ASP A 10 -25.48 -7.27 -20.61
CA ASP A 10 -25.98 -7.32 -19.24
C ASP A 10 -24.91 -7.04 -18.18
N SER A 11 -24.13 -5.96 -18.35
CA SER A 11 -23.17 -5.56 -17.32
C SER A 11 -23.79 -4.62 -16.29
N ARG A 12 -23.37 -4.77 -15.01
CA ARG A 12 -23.80 -3.93 -13.88
C ARG A 12 -22.70 -2.98 -13.45
N ILE A 13 -23.04 -1.72 -13.24
CA ILE A 13 -22.12 -0.72 -12.68
C ILE A 13 -22.18 -0.78 -11.16
N CYS A 14 -21.01 -0.86 -10.51
CA CYS A 14 -20.91 -0.77 -9.06
C CYS A 14 -21.06 0.67 -8.58
N GLY A 15 -22.13 0.97 -7.84
CA GLY A 15 -22.37 2.29 -7.27
C GLY A 15 -21.30 2.76 -6.25
N SER A 16 -20.45 1.84 -5.76
CA SER A 16 -19.41 2.14 -4.78
C SER A 16 -18.05 2.46 -5.39
N CYS A 17 -17.68 1.89 -6.57
CA CYS A 17 -16.37 2.08 -7.18
C CYS A 17 -16.42 2.39 -8.68
N GLY A 18 -17.62 2.51 -9.27
CA GLY A 18 -17.81 2.83 -10.68
C GLY A 18 -17.43 1.73 -11.68
N TYR A 19 -17.06 0.52 -11.22
CA TYR A 19 -16.70 -0.59 -12.11
C TYR A 19 -17.93 -1.09 -12.89
N ASP A 20 -17.85 -1.11 -14.23
CA ASP A 20 -18.95 -1.32 -15.17
C ASP A 20 -18.97 -2.69 -15.85
N ALA A 21 -17.94 -3.52 -15.64
CA ALA A 21 -17.81 -4.84 -16.25
C ALA A 21 -18.28 -6.00 -15.35
N ASN A 22 -19.17 -5.73 -14.36
CA ASN A 22 -19.75 -6.81 -13.57
C ASN A 22 -20.81 -7.58 -14.40
N PRO A 23 -20.77 -8.93 -14.43
CA PRO A 23 -21.82 -9.72 -15.08
C PRO A 23 -23.21 -9.39 -14.55
N GLY A 24 -24.23 -9.42 -15.40
CA GLY A 24 -25.62 -9.06 -15.01
C GLY A 24 -26.21 -9.83 -13.83
N GLY A 25 -25.77 -11.07 -13.61
CA GLY A 25 -26.13 -11.92 -12.46
C GLY A 25 -25.25 -11.76 -11.21
N ALA A 26 -24.21 -10.91 -11.26
CA ALA A 26 -23.30 -10.75 -10.13
C ALA A 26 -23.99 -10.11 -8.93
N LYS A 27 -23.90 -10.76 -7.77
CA LYS A 27 -24.40 -10.21 -6.49
C LYS A 27 -23.42 -9.22 -5.85
N TYR A 28 -22.13 -9.31 -6.20
CA TYR A 28 -21.04 -8.50 -5.66
C TYR A 28 -20.18 -7.94 -6.79
N CYS A 29 -19.64 -6.75 -6.60
CA CYS A 29 -18.72 -6.12 -7.54
C CYS A 29 -17.42 -6.91 -7.65
N GLN A 30 -17.04 -7.28 -8.86
CA GLN A 30 -15.80 -8.02 -9.12
C GLN A 30 -14.55 -7.20 -8.81
N LYS A 31 -14.66 -5.87 -8.76
CA LYS A 31 -13.52 -4.97 -8.48
C LYS A 31 -13.34 -4.65 -7.00
N CYS A 32 -14.42 -4.38 -6.27
CA CYS A 32 -14.32 -3.92 -4.87
C CYS A 32 -15.00 -4.85 -3.85
N GLY A 33 -15.61 -5.96 -4.30
CA GLY A 33 -16.28 -6.94 -3.45
C GLY A 33 -17.59 -6.48 -2.80
N LYS A 34 -18.03 -5.22 -2.99
CA LYS A 34 -19.27 -4.70 -2.39
C LYS A 34 -20.51 -5.26 -3.09
N PRO A 35 -21.62 -5.44 -2.36
CA PRO A 35 -22.87 -5.91 -2.95
C PRO A 35 -23.36 -4.93 -4.04
N LEU A 36 -23.75 -5.49 -5.19
CA LEU A 36 -24.38 -4.76 -6.28
C LEU A 36 -25.88 -4.69 -5.98
N GLY A 37 -26.39 -3.48 -5.71
CA GLY A 37 -27.82 -3.24 -5.49
C GLY A 37 -28.67 -3.65 -6.72
N ASN A 38 -29.97 -3.85 -6.51
CA ASN A 38 -30.93 -4.30 -7.55
C ASN A 38 -31.27 -3.26 -8.63
N ALA A 39 -30.55 -2.13 -8.70
CA ALA A 39 -30.83 -1.09 -9.68
C ALA A 39 -30.14 -1.37 -11.02
N PHE A 40 -30.91 -1.71 -12.04
CA PHE A 40 -30.49 -1.67 -13.45
C PHE A 40 -30.39 -0.20 -13.88
N VAL A 41 -29.20 0.27 -14.25
CA VAL A 41 -29.04 1.54 -14.92
C VAL A 41 -28.85 1.25 -16.43
N PRO A 42 -29.78 1.64 -17.31
CA PRO A 42 -29.64 1.40 -18.74
C PRO A 42 -28.53 2.28 -19.32
N ILE A 43 -27.64 1.66 -20.08
CA ILE A 43 -26.55 2.35 -20.79
C ILE A 43 -27.18 3.24 -21.87
N LYS A 44 -27.04 4.56 -21.76
CA LYS A 44 -27.36 5.50 -22.82
C LYS A 44 -26.46 5.24 -24.04
N GLN A 45 -27.04 4.77 -25.12
CA GLN A 45 -26.38 4.66 -26.42
C GLN A 45 -25.87 6.03 -26.87
N ARG A 46 -24.57 6.09 -27.14
CA ARG A 46 -23.93 7.24 -27.81
C ARG A 46 -24.32 7.22 -29.28
N MET A 47 -25.31 8.04 -29.66
CA MET A 47 -25.65 8.24 -31.07
C MET A 47 -24.50 8.98 -31.79
N THR A 48 -23.89 8.31 -32.73
CA THR A 48 -23.07 8.91 -33.76
C THR A 48 -23.99 9.71 -34.72
N ARG A 49 -23.83 11.02 -34.81
CA ARG A 49 -24.45 11.85 -35.83
C ARG A 49 -23.47 12.03 -36.97
N SER A 50 -23.85 11.50 -38.10
CA SER A 50 -23.28 11.81 -39.41
C SER A 50 -23.83 13.13 -39.91
N THR A 51 -22.95 13.98 -40.37
CA THR A 51 -23.01 15.02 -41.43
C THR A 51 -24.36 15.57 -41.92
N LEU A 52 -24.46 16.89 -41.81
CA LEU A 52 -25.07 17.73 -42.84
C LEU A 52 -24.32 19.08 -42.93
N LEU A 53 -23.77 19.34 -44.12
CA LEU A 53 -23.17 20.58 -44.55
C LEU A 53 -24.30 21.58 -44.87
N VAL A 54 -24.25 22.79 -44.30
CA VAL A 54 -24.86 23.99 -44.90
C VAL A 54 -23.95 25.19 -44.65
N SER A 55 -23.62 25.84 -45.74
CA SER A 55 -22.84 27.05 -45.91
C SER A 55 -23.49 28.29 -45.30
N GLY A 56 -22.69 29.20 -44.69
CA GLY A 56 -23.12 30.52 -44.27
C GLY A 56 -21.95 31.31 -43.67
N LEU A 57 -21.33 32.17 -44.48
CA LEU A 57 -20.28 33.12 -44.11
C LEU A 57 -20.81 34.25 -43.22
N SER A 58 -19.91 34.77 -42.39
CA SER A 58 -19.94 36.05 -41.67
C SER A 58 -20.50 36.03 -40.23
N LEU A 59 -19.54 35.86 -39.29
CA LEU A 59 -19.53 36.48 -37.93
C LEU A 59 -18.29 35.96 -37.14
N SER A 60 -17.09 36.07 -37.75
CA SER A 60 -15.93 35.26 -37.36
C SER A 60 -14.87 35.98 -36.52
N ALA A 61 -15.11 37.11 -35.91
CA ALA A 61 -14.05 37.81 -35.16
C ALA A 61 -14.24 37.91 -33.63
N ILE A 62 -15.46 37.81 -33.12
CA ILE A 62 -15.71 37.97 -31.67
C ILE A 62 -15.76 36.61 -30.94
N VAL A 63 -16.09 35.53 -31.64
CA VAL A 63 -16.18 34.19 -31.06
C VAL A 63 -14.81 33.58 -30.76
N LEU A 64 -13.75 33.95 -31.49
CA LEU A 64 -12.40 33.38 -31.31
C LEU A 64 -11.71 33.85 -30.02
N VAL A 65 -12.02 35.05 -29.50
CA VAL A 65 -11.40 35.54 -28.26
C VAL A 65 -12.08 34.88 -27.01
N VAL A 66 -13.39 34.68 -27.06
CA VAL A 66 -14.14 34.05 -25.95
C VAL A 66 -13.87 32.54 -25.88
N VAL A 67 -13.70 31.88 -27.02
CA VAL A 67 -13.34 30.44 -27.09
C VAL A 67 -11.88 30.23 -26.74
N GLY A 68 -10.98 31.17 -27.09
CA GLY A 68 -9.56 31.09 -26.72
C GLY A 68 -9.31 31.24 -25.21
N VAL A 69 -9.97 32.22 -24.57
CA VAL A 69 -9.83 32.47 -23.14
C VAL A 69 -10.59 31.40 -22.31
N GLY A 70 -11.80 31.04 -22.73
CA GLY A 70 -12.57 29.98 -22.10
C GLY A 70 -11.92 28.58 -22.26
N GLY A 71 -11.34 28.32 -23.45
CA GLY A 71 -10.59 27.09 -23.70
C GLY A 71 -9.30 27.00 -22.90
N TYR A 72 -8.58 28.12 -22.70
CA TYR A 72 -7.37 28.17 -21.88
C TYR A 72 -7.67 27.98 -20.41
N PHE A 73 -8.73 28.57 -19.87
CA PHE A 73 -9.18 28.32 -18.50
C PHE A 73 -9.72 26.89 -18.31
N PHE A 74 -10.42 26.35 -19.29
CA PHE A 74 -10.90 24.95 -19.21
C PHE A 74 -9.76 23.95 -19.36
N TRP A 75 -8.73 24.27 -20.15
CA TRP A 75 -7.54 23.42 -20.28
C TRP A 75 -6.65 23.46 -19.03
N GLN A 76 -6.58 24.58 -18.31
CA GLN A 76 -5.93 24.65 -17.00
C GLN A 76 -6.69 23.86 -15.90
N GLN A 77 -8.02 23.77 -15.99
CA GLN A 77 -8.81 22.93 -15.08
C GLN A 77 -8.84 21.45 -15.49
N ALA A 78 -8.54 21.14 -16.74
CA ALA A 78 -8.51 19.77 -17.27
C ALA A 78 -7.11 19.13 -17.26
N GLN A 79 -6.10 19.79 -16.70
CA GLN A 79 -4.89 19.09 -16.32
C GLN A 79 -5.30 18.10 -15.20
N PRO A 80 -5.23 16.77 -15.43
CA PRO A 80 -5.37 15.86 -14.31
C PRO A 80 -4.23 16.19 -13.36
N SER A 81 -4.55 16.81 -12.24
CA SER A 81 -3.70 16.78 -11.08
C SER A 81 -3.41 15.30 -10.89
N THR A 82 -2.26 14.82 -11.29
CA THR A 82 -1.69 13.57 -10.82
C THR A 82 -1.32 13.81 -9.36
N THR A 83 -2.33 14.10 -8.55
CA THR A 83 -2.29 13.69 -7.17
C THR A 83 -2.06 12.19 -7.25
N VAL A 84 -0.84 11.77 -6.93
CA VAL A 84 -0.64 10.45 -6.38
C VAL A 84 -1.69 10.43 -5.27
N SER A 85 -2.85 9.85 -5.57
CA SER A 85 -3.83 9.56 -4.55
C SER A 85 -3.08 8.60 -3.63
N ASN A 86 -2.56 9.14 -2.51
CA ASN A 86 -2.37 8.36 -1.35
C ASN A 86 -3.67 7.58 -1.22
N GLN A 87 -3.64 6.29 -1.54
CA GLN A 87 -4.74 5.39 -1.24
C GLN A 87 -4.80 5.17 0.27
N ASN A 88 -4.76 6.28 1.00
CA ASN A 88 -5.13 6.39 2.41
C ASN A 88 -6.65 6.57 2.52
N THR A 89 -7.41 5.82 1.72
CA THR A 89 -8.77 5.52 2.13
C THR A 89 -8.63 4.66 3.37
N SER A 90 -8.96 5.25 4.53
CA SER A 90 -9.00 4.51 5.80
C SER A 90 -9.61 3.14 5.55
N PRO A 91 -8.89 2.05 5.85
CA PRO A 91 -9.42 0.72 5.58
C PRO A 91 -10.67 0.55 6.43
N ASN A 92 -11.76 0.19 5.77
CA ASN A 92 -13.04 -0.02 6.45
C ASN A 92 -12.97 -1.38 7.16
N ASN A 93 -12.57 -1.39 8.44
CA ASN A 93 -12.56 -2.57 9.30
C ASN A 93 -13.99 -2.97 9.78
N ASN A 94 -15.00 -2.71 8.95
CA ASN A 94 -16.43 -2.99 9.28
C ASN A 94 -16.81 -4.47 9.16
N SER A 95 -15.91 -5.42 9.42
CA SER A 95 -16.32 -6.80 9.70
C SER A 95 -16.93 -6.84 11.09
N SER A 96 -18.13 -7.41 11.24
CA SER A 96 -18.82 -7.58 12.53
C SER A 96 -17.97 -8.31 13.59
N ASP A 97 -16.95 -9.01 13.14
CA ASP A 97 -16.04 -9.82 13.97
C ASP A 97 -14.86 -9.02 14.53
N ILE A 98 -14.64 -7.78 14.05
CA ILE A 98 -13.57 -6.90 14.51
C ILE A 98 -14.13 -5.93 15.54
N GLN A 99 -13.77 -6.17 16.80
CA GLN A 99 -14.32 -5.46 17.95
C GLN A 99 -13.27 -4.60 18.66
N SER A 100 -13.73 -3.75 19.57
CA SER A 100 -12.85 -2.91 20.40
C SER A 100 -12.70 -3.55 21.77
N TYR A 101 -11.44 -3.79 22.18
CA TYR A 101 -11.09 -4.36 23.48
C TYR A 101 -10.11 -3.44 24.20
N THR A 102 -10.12 -3.43 25.54
CA THR A 102 -9.13 -2.69 26.32
C THR A 102 -7.84 -3.50 26.46
N SER A 103 -7.94 -4.77 26.78
CA SER A 103 -6.80 -5.67 26.97
C SER A 103 -6.86 -6.86 26.01
N MET A 104 -5.71 -7.50 25.78
CA MET A 104 -5.66 -8.75 25.02
C MET A 104 -6.45 -9.87 25.69
N LYS A 105 -6.52 -9.87 27.03
CA LYS A 105 -7.27 -10.88 27.81
C LYS A 105 -8.77 -10.83 27.57
N GLU A 106 -9.31 -9.67 27.24
CA GLU A 106 -10.75 -9.48 26.97
C GLU A 106 -11.17 -9.96 25.58
N VAL A 107 -10.21 -10.24 24.68
CA VAL A 107 -10.54 -10.69 23.32
C VAL A 107 -11.23 -12.04 23.40
N SER A 108 -12.48 -12.06 22.94
CA SER A 108 -13.32 -13.26 22.94
C SER A 108 -13.07 -14.16 21.73
N ASN A 109 -13.52 -15.42 21.81
CA ASN A 109 -13.46 -16.39 20.71
C ASN A 109 -12.06 -16.68 20.16
N VAL A 110 -11.02 -16.52 21.01
CA VAL A 110 -9.66 -16.92 20.66
C VAL A 110 -9.59 -18.45 20.63
N PRO A 111 -9.27 -19.07 19.48
CA PRO A 111 -9.26 -20.51 19.36
C PRO A 111 -8.05 -21.13 20.07
N GLU A 112 -8.23 -22.33 20.62
CA GLU A 112 -7.14 -23.15 21.17
C GLU A 112 -6.45 -23.93 20.04
N GLY A 113 -5.12 -24.03 20.07
CA GLY A 113 -4.32 -24.78 19.11
C GLY A 113 -3.06 -24.05 18.65
N THR A 114 -2.37 -24.65 17.69
CA THR A 114 -1.19 -24.07 17.05
C THR A 114 -1.58 -23.53 15.67
N PHE A 115 -1.32 -22.25 15.45
CA PHE A 115 -1.68 -21.54 14.23
C PHE A 115 -0.44 -20.99 13.54
N ASN A 116 -0.26 -21.39 12.29
CA ASN A 116 0.85 -20.97 11.46
C ASN A 116 0.56 -19.59 10.84
N PHE A 117 1.54 -18.71 10.88
CA PHE A 117 1.45 -17.42 10.23
C PHE A 117 2.78 -17.08 9.53
N GLY A 118 2.75 -16.12 8.60
CA GLY A 118 3.95 -15.71 7.84
C GLY A 118 3.67 -14.47 7.02
N GLY A 119 4.59 -14.10 6.14
CA GLY A 119 4.43 -12.99 5.22
C GLY A 119 5.33 -11.79 5.52
N SER A 120 4.77 -10.61 5.72
CA SER A 120 5.54 -9.36 5.83
C SER A 120 6.45 -9.34 7.06
N LEU A 121 7.75 -9.10 6.82
CA LEU A 121 8.77 -9.00 7.87
C LEU A 121 8.64 -7.75 8.76
N ILE A 122 7.90 -6.74 8.34
CA ILE A 122 7.76 -5.50 9.12
C ILE A 122 7.10 -5.78 10.46
N LEU A 123 6.13 -6.70 10.48
CA LEU A 123 5.45 -7.11 11.71
C LEU A 123 6.34 -7.98 12.63
N ALA A 124 7.53 -8.40 12.18
CA ALA A 124 8.51 -9.05 13.05
C ALA A 124 9.00 -8.11 14.19
N SER A 125 8.94 -6.80 13.97
CA SER A 125 9.22 -5.81 15.02
C SER A 125 8.25 -5.93 16.22
N LEU A 126 6.99 -6.26 15.97
CA LEU A 126 6.01 -6.53 17.04
C LEU A 126 6.43 -7.73 17.90
N VAL A 127 6.89 -8.79 17.26
CA VAL A 127 7.39 -9.98 17.98
C VAL A 127 8.58 -9.62 18.85
N ALA A 128 9.53 -8.84 18.31
CA ALA A 128 10.70 -8.37 19.04
C ALA A 128 10.35 -7.49 20.26
N GLN A 129 9.21 -6.80 20.25
CA GLN A 129 8.70 -6.00 21.37
C GLN A 129 7.90 -6.83 22.40
N GLY A 130 7.83 -8.16 22.26
CA GLY A 130 7.16 -9.04 23.21
C GLY A 130 5.65 -9.21 22.99
N THR A 131 5.11 -8.77 21.86
CA THR A 131 3.67 -8.88 21.55
C THR A 131 3.18 -10.32 21.65
N HIS A 132 3.93 -11.29 21.08
CA HIS A 132 3.53 -12.72 21.13
C HIS A 132 3.64 -13.29 22.55
N GLN A 133 4.57 -12.79 23.37
CA GLN A 133 4.63 -13.17 24.78
C GLN A 133 3.39 -12.67 25.54
N ALA A 134 2.96 -11.43 25.32
CA ALA A 134 1.74 -10.88 25.91
C ALA A 134 0.49 -11.64 25.43
N ILE A 135 0.40 -11.98 24.14
CA ILE A 135 -0.68 -12.83 23.61
C ILE A 135 -0.71 -14.19 24.31
N ASN A 136 0.45 -14.84 24.48
CA ASN A 136 0.53 -16.14 25.14
C ASN A 136 0.16 -16.06 26.63
N GLN A 137 0.51 -14.97 27.31
CA GLN A 137 0.09 -14.74 28.71
C GLN A 137 -1.44 -14.53 28.81
N ALA A 138 -2.04 -13.82 27.86
CA ALA A 138 -3.49 -13.61 27.84
C ALA A 138 -4.26 -14.88 27.44
N HIS A 139 -3.74 -15.63 26.47
CA HIS A 139 -4.35 -16.83 25.88
C HIS A 139 -3.32 -17.97 25.73
N PRO A 140 -2.98 -18.70 26.80
CA PRO A 140 -1.87 -19.66 26.80
C PRO A 140 -2.03 -20.84 25.82
N LYS A 141 -3.26 -21.13 25.40
CA LYS A 141 -3.56 -22.20 24.44
C LYS A 141 -3.62 -21.72 22.99
N PHE A 142 -3.45 -20.41 22.72
CA PHE A 142 -3.35 -19.83 21.38
C PHE A 142 -1.88 -19.73 21.00
N ILE A 143 -1.36 -20.77 20.37
CA ILE A 143 0.08 -20.90 20.05
C ILE A 143 0.32 -20.40 18.63
N LEU A 144 1.16 -19.37 18.47
CA LEU A 144 1.53 -18.77 17.20
C LEU A 144 2.87 -19.30 16.72
N ARG A 145 2.94 -19.80 15.49
CA ARG A 145 4.16 -20.31 14.87
C ARG A 145 4.45 -19.60 13.56
N TYR A 146 5.57 -18.87 13.47
CA TYR A 146 6.02 -18.27 12.22
C TYR A 146 6.56 -19.36 11.28
N ILE A 147 6.15 -19.30 10.01
CA ILE A 147 6.59 -20.22 8.96
C ILE A 147 7.27 -19.42 7.85
N ASP A 148 8.55 -19.71 7.65
CA ASP A 148 9.29 -19.21 6.49
C ASP A 148 8.93 -20.00 5.21
N PRO A 149 8.90 -19.36 4.06
CA PRO A 149 8.82 -20.05 2.79
C PRO A 149 10.10 -20.86 2.52
N VAL A 150 9.96 -22.07 1.96
CA VAL A 150 11.09 -22.99 1.75
C VAL A 150 12.04 -22.48 0.66
N ASP A 151 11.52 -21.97 -0.46
CA ASP A 151 12.30 -21.69 -1.67
C ASP A 151 12.40 -20.21 -2.04
N SER A 152 12.07 -19.31 -1.12
CA SER A 152 12.06 -17.87 -1.39
C SER A 152 12.21 -17.04 -0.12
N GLN A 153 12.49 -15.76 -0.30
CA GLN A 153 12.50 -14.81 0.80
C GLN A 153 11.07 -14.56 1.32
N PRO A 154 10.87 -14.43 2.64
CA PRO A 154 9.59 -14.04 3.22
C PRO A 154 9.18 -12.64 2.74
N GLY A 155 7.88 -12.44 2.63
CA GLY A 155 7.31 -11.18 2.16
C GLY A 155 5.80 -11.27 1.93
N THR A 156 5.15 -10.13 1.74
CA THR A 156 3.69 -10.03 1.58
C THR A 156 3.14 -11.00 0.54
N GLY A 157 3.65 -10.96 -0.69
CA GLY A 157 3.13 -11.79 -1.78
C GLY A 157 3.27 -13.28 -1.50
N LYS A 158 4.43 -13.68 -0.95
CA LYS A 158 4.66 -15.09 -0.61
C LYS A 158 3.81 -15.55 0.57
N GLY A 159 3.61 -14.71 1.58
CA GLY A 159 2.71 -15.00 2.69
C GLY A 159 1.26 -15.20 2.22
N ILE A 160 0.77 -14.36 1.32
CA ILE A 160 -0.58 -14.50 0.75
C ILE A 160 -0.68 -15.79 -0.10
N GLU A 161 0.34 -16.11 -0.90
CA GLU A 161 0.41 -17.37 -1.66
C GLU A 161 0.34 -18.59 -0.72
N MET A 162 1.12 -18.58 0.37
CA MET A 162 1.11 -19.66 1.38
C MET A 162 -0.25 -19.78 2.07
N LEU A 163 -0.94 -18.66 2.35
CA LEU A 163 -2.30 -18.66 2.89
C LEU A 163 -3.30 -19.27 1.88
N LEU A 164 -3.23 -18.87 0.62
CA LEU A 164 -4.03 -19.44 -0.45
C LEU A 164 -3.81 -20.96 -0.59
N ASN A 165 -2.60 -21.43 -0.35
CA ASN A 165 -2.23 -22.85 -0.39
C ASN A 165 -2.50 -23.59 0.94
N SER A 166 -3.16 -22.97 1.91
CA SER A 166 -3.47 -23.56 3.23
C SER A 166 -2.22 -23.97 4.06
N GLN A 167 -1.08 -23.33 3.81
CA GLN A 167 0.16 -23.52 4.57
C GLN A 167 0.19 -22.62 5.82
N LEU A 168 -0.59 -21.53 5.79
CA LEU A 168 -0.75 -20.59 6.90
C LEU A 168 -2.21 -20.51 7.32
N SER A 169 -2.46 -20.25 8.60
CA SER A 169 -3.77 -19.96 9.17
C SER A 169 -4.19 -18.51 8.83
N PHE A 170 -3.24 -17.59 8.85
CA PHE A 170 -3.41 -16.21 8.40
C PHE A 170 -2.07 -15.64 7.90
N ALA A 171 -2.11 -14.57 7.12
CA ALA A 171 -0.89 -13.94 6.61
C ALA A 171 -0.76 -12.49 7.06
N LEU A 172 0.48 -12.00 7.13
CA LEU A 172 0.82 -10.61 7.42
C LEU A 172 1.18 -9.89 6.12
N SER A 173 0.61 -8.71 5.90
CA SER A 173 0.77 -7.98 4.66
C SER A 173 1.16 -6.52 4.89
N GLY A 174 2.10 -6.02 4.10
CA GLY A 174 2.48 -4.60 4.02
C GLY A 174 1.81 -3.85 2.86
N ARG A 175 0.76 -4.42 2.26
CA ARG A 175 -0.07 -3.80 1.22
C ARG A 175 -1.48 -4.40 1.24
N PRO A 176 -2.47 -3.73 0.64
CA PRO A 176 -3.76 -4.35 0.40
C PRO A 176 -3.66 -5.60 -0.49
N LEU A 177 -4.69 -6.44 -0.41
CA LEU A 177 -4.87 -7.56 -1.34
C LEU A 177 -5.04 -7.05 -2.78
N GLU A 178 -4.46 -7.78 -3.72
CA GLU A 178 -4.61 -7.51 -5.15
C GLU A 178 -5.82 -8.27 -5.71
N GLU A 179 -6.38 -7.77 -6.82
CA GLU A 179 -7.54 -8.39 -7.47
C GLU A 179 -7.30 -9.86 -7.84
N ALA A 180 -6.08 -10.17 -8.30
CA ALA A 180 -5.68 -11.54 -8.64
C ALA A 180 -5.74 -12.49 -7.43
N GLU A 181 -5.41 -11.99 -6.23
CA GLU A 181 -5.43 -12.77 -4.98
C GLU A 181 -6.87 -13.07 -4.54
N TYR A 182 -7.78 -12.10 -4.68
CA TYR A 182 -9.22 -12.31 -4.46
C TYR A 182 -9.79 -13.35 -5.44
N LYS A 183 -9.45 -13.24 -6.74
CA LYS A 183 -9.90 -14.19 -7.76
C LYS A 183 -9.40 -15.61 -7.49
N GLN A 184 -8.14 -15.75 -7.08
CA GLN A 184 -7.57 -17.05 -6.74
C GLN A 184 -8.28 -17.68 -5.52
N ALA A 185 -8.60 -16.89 -4.50
CA ALA A 185 -9.32 -17.38 -3.33
C ALA A 185 -10.74 -17.87 -3.70
N ILE A 186 -11.47 -17.09 -4.51
CA ILE A 186 -12.80 -17.47 -5.00
C ILE A 186 -12.74 -18.75 -5.83
N GLY A 187 -11.74 -18.87 -6.72
CA GLY A 187 -11.52 -20.07 -7.52
C GLY A 187 -11.21 -21.32 -6.69
N ARG A 188 -10.79 -21.16 -5.43
CA ARG A 188 -10.53 -22.25 -4.47
C ARG A 188 -11.66 -22.46 -3.46
N GLY A 189 -12.79 -21.75 -3.63
CA GLY A 189 -14.00 -21.95 -2.83
C GLY A 189 -14.03 -21.19 -1.51
N PHE A 190 -13.18 -20.17 -1.29
CA PHE A 190 -13.20 -19.32 -0.09
C PHE A 190 -13.02 -17.83 -0.45
N LYS A 191 -13.14 -16.95 0.55
CA LYS A 191 -12.86 -15.53 0.40
C LYS A 191 -11.62 -15.15 1.19
N LEU A 192 -10.97 -14.05 0.78
CA LEU A 192 -9.98 -13.37 1.61
C LEU A 192 -10.59 -12.08 2.17
N ASP A 193 -10.21 -11.77 3.39
CA ASP A 193 -10.47 -10.50 4.05
C ASP A 193 -9.14 -9.89 4.52
N GLN A 194 -9.11 -8.57 4.71
CA GLN A 194 -7.94 -7.85 5.17
C GLN A 194 -8.33 -6.90 6.30
N VAL A 195 -7.66 -7.02 7.43
CA VAL A 195 -7.87 -6.16 8.59
C VAL A 195 -6.63 -5.32 8.81
N ALA A 196 -6.75 -4.00 8.69
CA ALA A 196 -5.66 -3.09 9.02
C ALA A 196 -5.41 -3.09 10.52
N VAL A 197 -4.14 -3.15 10.93
CA VAL A 197 -3.74 -3.25 12.34
C VAL A 197 -2.74 -2.17 12.76
N ALA A 198 -2.04 -1.55 11.79
CA ALA A 198 -1.06 -0.48 12.03
C ALA A 198 -0.81 0.33 10.76
N ILE A 199 -0.17 1.49 10.90
CA ILE A 199 0.43 2.25 9.79
C ILE A 199 1.95 2.20 9.92
N ASP A 200 2.65 2.01 8.78
CA ASP A 200 4.09 2.09 8.65
C ASP A 200 4.47 3.29 7.79
N GLY A 201 5.39 4.13 8.28
CA GLY A 201 6.02 5.17 7.48
C GLY A 201 7.16 4.58 6.64
N LEU A 202 7.29 5.01 5.39
CA LEU A 202 8.43 4.64 4.56
C LEU A 202 9.51 5.72 4.64
N GLY A 203 10.62 5.39 5.29
CA GLY A 203 11.78 6.25 5.40
C GLY A 203 12.66 6.20 4.16
N CYS A 204 13.12 7.38 3.73
CA CYS A 204 14.18 7.54 2.76
C CYS A 204 15.45 7.98 3.48
N TYR A 205 16.59 7.42 3.11
CA TYR A 205 17.89 7.74 3.72
C TYR A 205 19.02 7.63 2.73
N THR A 206 20.08 8.37 2.97
CA THR A 206 21.26 8.47 2.08
C THR A 206 22.55 8.13 2.80
N HIS A 207 23.60 7.97 2.01
CA HIS A 207 24.98 8.03 2.52
C HIS A 207 25.17 9.30 3.37
N PRO A 208 25.93 9.27 4.48
CA PRO A 208 26.08 10.40 5.38
C PRO A 208 26.55 11.71 4.72
N ASP A 209 27.38 11.59 3.68
CA ASP A 209 27.96 12.74 2.97
C ASP A 209 26.97 13.45 2.03
N ILE A 210 25.79 12.88 1.79
CA ILE A 210 24.78 13.51 0.96
C ILE A 210 23.98 14.51 1.81
N SER A 211 24.20 15.79 1.54
CA SER A 211 23.48 16.88 2.20
C SER A 211 22.52 17.55 1.22
N ILE A 212 21.23 17.33 1.42
CA ILE A 212 20.13 17.94 0.67
C ILE A 212 19.02 18.36 1.65
N PRO A 213 18.21 19.38 1.34
CA PRO A 213 17.11 19.80 2.23
C PRO A 213 16.00 18.75 2.31
N GLY A 214 15.82 17.95 1.28
CA GLY A 214 14.79 16.90 1.16
C GLY A 214 14.57 16.50 -0.27
N LEU A 215 13.65 15.56 -0.50
CA LEU A 215 13.19 15.14 -1.81
C LEU A 215 11.67 15.20 -1.89
N SER A 216 11.14 15.63 -3.02
CA SER A 216 9.73 15.39 -3.32
C SER A 216 9.48 13.92 -3.66
N VAL A 217 8.25 13.43 -3.45
CA VAL A 217 7.88 12.08 -3.88
C VAL A 217 8.10 11.89 -5.38
N ALA A 218 7.85 12.92 -6.18
CA ALA A 218 8.09 12.89 -7.63
C ALA A 218 9.58 12.72 -7.96
N GLN A 219 10.47 13.45 -7.26
CA GLN A 219 11.92 13.28 -7.41
C GLN A 219 12.37 11.89 -6.98
N LEU A 220 11.86 11.37 -5.85
CA LEU A 220 12.18 10.04 -5.39
C LEU A 220 11.73 8.96 -6.40
N GLN A 221 10.52 9.09 -6.96
CA GLN A 221 10.05 8.23 -8.05
C GLN A 221 10.95 8.34 -9.29
N ALA A 222 11.40 9.53 -9.65
CA ALA A 222 12.28 9.76 -10.80
C ALA A 222 13.66 9.11 -10.60
N ILE A 223 14.19 9.11 -9.38
CA ILE A 223 15.44 8.40 -9.01
C ILE A 223 15.24 6.89 -9.21
N TYR A 224 14.20 6.30 -8.64
CA TYR A 224 13.97 4.85 -8.71
C TYR A 224 13.54 4.35 -10.11
N THR A 225 13.06 5.24 -10.98
CA THR A 225 12.81 4.95 -12.40
C THR A 225 13.99 5.33 -13.31
N GLY A 226 15.09 5.88 -12.77
CA GLY A 226 16.30 6.22 -13.51
C GLY A 226 16.23 7.48 -14.35
N LYS A 227 15.24 8.34 -14.12
CA LYS A 227 15.10 9.64 -14.78
C LYS A 227 16.02 10.70 -14.17
N ILE A 228 16.23 10.64 -12.85
CA ILE A 228 17.21 11.44 -12.12
C ILE A 228 18.34 10.50 -11.71
N THR A 229 19.56 10.83 -12.07
CA THR A 229 20.74 9.94 -11.90
C THR A 229 21.94 10.61 -11.21
N ASN A 230 21.85 11.91 -10.96
CA ASN A 230 22.91 12.66 -10.30
C ASN A 230 22.30 13.56 -9.21
N TRP A 231 22.93 13.62 -8.04
CA TRP A 231 22.48 14.41 -6.90
C TRP A 231 22.35 15.91 -7.21
N LYS A 232 23.20 16.45 -8.14
CA LYS A 232 23.08 17.85 -8.57
C LYS A 232 21.71 18.22 -9.13
N GLU A 233 20.98 17.27 -9.70
CA GLU A 233 19.64 17.49 -10.28
C GLU A 233 18.59 17.76 -9.20
N VAL A 234 18.88 17.44 -7.94
CA VAL A 234 18.03 17.67 -6.78
C VAL A 234 18.66 18.55 -5.70
N GLY A 235 19.68 19.34 -6.10
CA GLY A 235 20.33 20.32 -5.21
C GLY A 235 21.43 19.75 -4.33
N GLY A 236 21.91 18.56 -4.61
CA GLY A 236 23.03 17.92 -3.94
C GLY A 236 24.37 18.09 -4.68
N PRO A 237 25.41 17.36 -4.26
CA PRO A 237 26.73 17.38 -4.89
C PRO A 237 26.68 16.81 -6.31
N ASN A 238 27.71 17.13 -7.12
CA ASN A 238 27.85 16.50 -8.44
C ASN A 238 28.38 15.06 -8.28
N LEU A 239 27.49 14.15 -7.91
CA LEU A 239 27.79 12.75 -7.63
C LEU A 239 26.67 11.86 -8.20
N PRO A 240 27.00 10.73 -8.87
CA PRO A 240 25.98 9.78 -9.33
C PRO A 240 25.14 9.23 -8.17
N ILE A 241 23.83 9.07 -8.41
CA ILE A 241 22.92 8.44 -7.45
C ILE A 241 23.02 6.92 -7.60
N VAL A 242 23.18 6.21 -6.48
CA VAL A 242 23.17 4.74 -6.41
C VAL A 242 21.95 4.29 -5.60
N PRO A 243 20.80 3.97 -6.24
CA PRO A 243 19.60 3.59 -5.53
C PRO A 243 19.63 2.12 -5.07
N PHE A 244 19.21 1.88 -3.83
CA PHE A 244 19.08 0.57 -3.21
C PHE A 244 17.64 0.32 -2.73
N SER A 245 17.19 -0.92 -2.79
CA SER A 245 15.96 -1.41 -2.17
C SER A 245 16.09 -2.87 -1.80
N ILE A 246 15.24 -3.37 -0.91
CA ILE A 246 15.13 -4.82 -0.70
C ILE A 246 14.25 -5.46 -1.78
N ASN A 247 14.57 -6.69 -2.19
CA ASN A 247 13.73 -7.51 -3.08
C ASN A 247 13.12 -6.73 -4.26
N VAL A 248 13.94 -6.08 -5.07
CA VAL A 248 13.54 -5.13 -6.13
C VAL A 248 12.44 -5.67 -7.06
N LYS A 249 12.40 -6.99 -7.31
CA LYS A 249 11.41 -7.61 -8.20
C LYS A 249 10.03 -7.81 -7.58
N THR A 250 9.92 -7.92 -6.25
CA THR A 250 8.67 -8.38 -5.58
C THR A 250 8.23 -7.52 -4.41
N THR A 251 8.95 -6.43 -4.12
CA THR A 251 8.74 -5.68 -2.89
C THR A 251 7.48 -4.79 -2.89
N ALA A 252 6.72 -4.88 -1.82
CA ALA A 252 5.62 -3.96 -1.52
C ALA A 252 6.09 -2.51 -1.36
N LEU A 253 7.36 -2.27 -0.96
CA LEU A 253 7.96 -0.94 -0.82
C LEU A 253 7.93 -0.15 -2.12
N LEU A 254 8.50 -0.72 -3.20
CA LEU A 254 8.54 -0.06 -4.49
C LEU A 254 7.14 0.10 -5.09
N LYS A 255 6.21 -0.84 -4.82
CA LYS A 255 4.81 -0.67 -5.19
C LYS A 255 4.17 0.52 -4.48
N THR A 256 4.45 0.71 -3.19
CA THR A 256 3.95 1.86 -2.41
C THR A 256 4.52 3.18 -2.95
N LEU A 257 5.83 3.23 -3.27
CA LEU A 257 6.47 4.43 -3.80
C LEU A 257 6.00 4.74 -5.24
N LEU A 258 5.99 3.75 -6.12
CA LEU A 258 5.87 3.94 -7.56
C LEU A 258 4.44 3.79 -8.08
N GLY A 259 3.55 3.11 -7.32
CA GLY A 259 2.18 2.83 -7.75
C GLY A 259 2.17 2.09 -9.10
N SER A 260 1.45 2.62 -10.08
CA SER A 260 1.38 2.07 -11.45
C SER A 260 2.72 2.06 -12.19
N LYS A 261 3.70 2.88 -11.75
CA LYS A 261 5.04 2.95 -12.35
C LYS A 261 5.99 1.85 -11.87
N VAL A 262 5.54 0.91 -11.03
CA VAL A 262 6.40 -0.15 -10.47
C VAL A 262 7.06 -1.01 -11.57
N GLY A 263 6.42 -1.19 -12.72
CA GLY A 263 7.00 -1.87 -13.89
C GLY A 263 8.15 -1.12 -14.56
N SER A 264 8.38 0.16 -14.20
CA SER A 264 9.43 1.03 -14.76
C SER A 264 10.61 1.19 -13.82
N VAL A 265 10.80 0.29 -12.85
CA VAL A 265 11.96 0.32 -11.94
C VAL A 265 13.24 0.25 -12.76
N SER A 266 14.18 1.16 -12.51
CA SER A 266 15.45 1.21 -13.19
C SER A 266 16.29 -0.06 -12.92
N PRO A 267 16.92 -0.67 -13.93
CA PRO A 267 17.85 -1.79 -13.73
C PRO A 267 19.08 -1.42 -12.90
N LYS A 268 19.33 -0.13 -12.68
CA LYS A 268 20.40 0.37 -11.81
C LYS A 268 20.07 0.29 -10.32
N VAL A 269 18.80 0.01 -9.94
CA VAL A 269 18.42 -0.18 -8.55
C VAL A 269 19.05 -1.46 -8.03
N ARG A 270 19.92 -1.34 -7.03
CA ARG A 270 20.60 -2.47 -6.40
C ARG A 270 19.69 -3.14 -5.37
N SER A 271 19.72 -4.47 -5.34
CA SER A 271 18.91 -5.26 -4.41
C SER A 271 19.73 -5.67 -3.21
N SER A 272 19.33 -5.24 -2.01
CA SER A 272 19.86 -5.76 -0.74
C SER A 272 18.98 -6.90 -0.25
N ARG A 273 19.58 -7.86 0.47
CA ARG A 273 18.89 -9.07 0.94
C ARG A 273 17.81 -8.76 1.98
N ASP A 274 18.13 -7.89 2.92
CA ASP A 274 17.27 -7.48 4.05
C ASP A 274 17.55 -6.03 4.44
N TYR A 275 16.81 -5.52 5.42
CA TYR A 275 16.94 -4.13 5.87
C TYR A 275 18.29 -3.82 6.52
N THR A 276 18.88 -4.76 7.26
CA THR A 276 20.20 -4.57 7.90
C THR A 276 21.28 -4.41 6.85
N VAL A 277 21.24 -5.27 5.83
CA VAL A 277 22.15 -5.19 4.69
C VAL A 277 21.92 -3.89 3.90
N LEU A 278 20.64 -3.50 3.70
CA LEU A 278 20.32 -2.25 2.99
C LEU A 278 20.91 -1.02 3.68
N VAL A 279 20.78 -0.89 4.99
CA VAL A 279 21.37 0.22 5.75
C VAL A 279 22.89 0.24 5.62
N ARG A 280 23.53 -0.93 5.74
CA ARG A 280 24.98 -1.07 5.56
C ARG A 280 25.42 -0.69 4.14
N ASP A 281 24.73 -1.17 3.12
CA ASP A 281 25.06 -0.88 1.72
C ASP A 281 24.95 0.62 1.43
N VAL A 282 23.91 1.29 1.97
CA VAL A 282 23.73 2.75 1.83
C VAL A 282 24.81 3.51 2.60
N SER A 283 25.17 3.07 3.81
CA SER A 283 26.18 3.76 4.64
C SER A 283 27.60 3.64 4.09
N SER A 284 27.90 2.61 3.29
CA SER A 284 29.24 2.33 2.75
C SER A 284 29.42 2.70 1.26
N THR A 285 28.34 3.11 0.58
CA THR A 285 28.41 3.42 -0.86
C THR A 285 28.24 4.94 -1.07
N PRO A 286 29.28 5.67 -1.53
CA PRO A 286 29.16 7.08 -1.88
C PRO A 286 28.02 7.31 -2.89
N GLY A 287 27.19 8.33 -2.65
CA GLY A 287 26.05 8.65 -3.50
C GLY A 287 24.84 7.73 -3.33
N ALA A 288 24.84 6.80 -2.37
CA ALA A 288 23.74 5.89 -2.16
C ALA A 288 22.49 6.54 -1.60
N ILE A 289 21.32 6.00 -1.99
CA ILE A 289 20.01 6.26 -1.44
C ILE A 289 19.28 4.94 -1.21
N GLY A 290 18.61 4.80 -0.08
CA GLY A 290 17.78 3.67 0.27
C GLY A 290 16.37 4.06 0.67
N ILE A 291 15.42 3.14 0.48
CA ILE A 291 14.06 3.25 0.99
C ILE A 291 13.72 2.03 1.83
N GLY A 292 13.15 2.24 3.02
CA GLY A 292 12.81 1.18 3.96
C GLY A 292 11.73 1.60 4.95
N ALA A 293 11.44 0.74 5.94
CA ALA A 293 10.56 1.13 7.04
C ALA A 293 11.18 2.29 7.84
N ALA A 294 10.38 3.30 8.17
CA ALA A 294 10.86 4.51 8.83
C ALA A 294 11.53 4.21 10.19
N MET A 295 11.04 3.21 10.93
CA MET A 295 11.62 2.80 12.21
C MET A 295 13.10 2.41 12.14
N LEU A 296 13.55 1.91 10.98
CA LEU A 296 14.95 1.53 10.78
C LEU A 296 15.88 2.72 10.67
N VAL A 297 15.34 3.89 10.33
CA VAL A 297 16.11 5.12 10.13
C VAL A 297 16.28 5.89 11.44
N ALA A 298 15.27 5.87 12.30
CA ALA A 298 15.26 6.67 13.53
C ALA A 298 16.40 6.33 14.50
N THR A 299 16.85 5.08 14.51
CA THR A 299 17.89 4.60 15.42
C THR A 299 19.30 4.54 14.79
N GLN A 300 19.40 4.79 13.47
CA GLN A 300 20.65 4.66 12.74
C GLN A 300 21.42 5.98 12.65
N LYS A 301 22.68 5.96 13.07
CA LYS A 301 23.61 7.10 12.94
C LYS A 301 24.52 7.01 11.71
N THR A 302 24.50 5.86 11.02
CA THR A 302 25.38 5.57 9.89
C THR A 302 24.80 6.01 8.54
N VAL A 303 23.54 6.42 8.51
CA VAL A 303 22.85 6.94 7.32
C VAL A 303 22.17 8.26 7.68
N ARG A 304 21.90 9.09 6.68
CA ARG A 304 21.22 10.36 6.86
C ARG A 304 19.76 10.23 6.43
N PRO A 305 18.79 10.43 7.34
CA PRO A 305 17.37 10.53 6.98
C PRO A 305 17.11 11.68 6.03
N VAL A 306 16.24 11.47 5.04
CA VAL A 306 15.81 12.49 4.07
C VAL A 306 14.37 12.88 4.37
N ALA A 307 14.11 14.17 4.54
CA ALA A 307 12.76 14.70 4.63
C ALA A 307 12.06 14.61 3.27
N LEU A 308 10.76 14.25 3.26
CA LEU A 308 10.00 14.08 2.04
C LEU A 308 8.90 15.13 1.91
N ALA A 309 8.63 15.55 0.67
CA ALA A 309 7.53 16.45 0.34
C ALA A 309 6.50 15.75 -0.56
N PRO A 310 5.19 16.01 -0.38
CA PRO A 310 4.14 15.41 -1.21
C PRO A 310 4.22 15.88 -2.66
N GLY A 311 3.90 15.00 -3.59
CA GLY A 311 3.85 15.29 -5.02
C GLY A 311 5.17 15.84 -5.56
N ASP A 312 5.15 17.04 -6.11
CA ASP A 312 6.31 17.80 -6.60
C ASP A 312 6.52 19.11 -5.81
N THR A 313 6.11 19.13 -4.55
CA THR A 313 6.26 20.30 -3.67
C THR A 313 7.64 20.32 -2.99
N LYS A 314 7.90 21.41 -2.23
CA LYS A 314 9.08 21.57 -1.37
C LYS A 314 8.71 21.65 0.11
N GLN A 315 7.50 21.22 0.49
CA GLN A 315 7.06 21.18 1.88
C GLN A 315 7.60 19.89 2.53
N TYR A 316 8.88 19.95 2.90
CA TYR A 316 9.59 18.78 3.42
C TYR A 316 9.15 18.45 4.84
N VAL A 317 8.65 17.23 5.05
CA VAL A 317 8.28 16.66 6.34
C VAL A 317 9.35 15.64 6.75
N PRO A 318 10.02 15.83 7.90
CA PRO A 318 11.05 14.90 8.35
C PRO A 318 10.44 13.58 8.83
N VAL A 319 11.13 12.48 8.54
CA VAL A 319 10.76 11.14 9.02
C VAL A 319 11.04 10.95 10.50
N VAL A 320 12.01 11.70 11.05
CA VAL A 320 12.37 11.77 12.46
C VAL A 320 12.28 13.19 12.97
N THR A 321 11.90 13.35 14.21
CA THR A 321 11.84 14.63 14.93
C THR A 321 13.24 15.05 15.41
N ASN A 322 13.39 16.27 15.92
CA ASN A 322 14.68 16.80 16.39
C ASN A 322 15.30 16.00 17.56
N ASP A 323 14.48 15.26 18.30
CA ASP A 323 14.90 14.35 19.38
C ASP A 323 15.18 12.92 18.89
N ASN A 324 15.38 12.74 17.59
CA ASN A 324 15.67 11.47 16.90
C ASN A 324 14.60 10.37 17.10
N ARG A 325 13.36 10.76 17.37
CA ARG A 325 12.22 9.85 17.39
C ARG A 325 11.48 9.90 16.07
N LEU A 326 10.76 8.81 15.74
CA LEU A 326 9.87 8.79 14.60
C LEU A 326 8.83 9.91 14.68
N ASN A 327 8.57 10.54 13.55
CA ASN A 327 7.54 11.57 13.44
C ASN A 327 6.14 10.94 13.36
N MET A 328 5.73 10.29 14.47
CA MET A 328 4.47 9.55 14.57
C MET A 328 3.24 10.41 14.27
N THR A 329 3.32 11.71 14.62
CA THR A 329 2.25 12.68 14.34
C THR A 329 2.06 12.83 12.83
N ALA A 330 3.14 13.09 12.11
CA ALA A 330 3.07 13.26 10.66
C ALA A 330 2.65 11.97 9.91
N PHE A 331 2.93 10.80 10.47
CA PHE A 331 2.44 9.54 9.91
C PHE A 331 0.95 9.36 10.17
N ARG A 332 0.45 9.75 11.36
CA ARG A 332 -0.94 9.59 11.76
C ARG A 332 -1.87 10.56 11.03
N ASP A 333 -1.47 11.83 10.91
CA ASP A 333 -2.27 12.89 10.28
C ASP A 333 -2.11 12.94 8.75
N GLY A 334 -1.22 12.09 8.19
CA GLY A 334 -1.00 11.97 6.74
C GLY A 334 -0.17 13.10 6.13
N THR A 335 0.45 13.98 6.92
CA THR A 335 1.34 15.03 6.40
C THR A 335 2.65 14.46 5.89
N TYR A 336 3.12 13.33 6.44
CA TYR A 336 4.24 12.59 5.85
C TYR A 336 3.77 11.83 4.59
N PRO A 337 4.40 12.04 3.42
CA PRO A 337 3.76 11.72 2.14
C PRO A 337 3.76 10.24 1.77
N ILE A 338 4.55 9.38 2.42
CA ILE A 338 4.61 7.95 2.09
C ILE A 338 4.39 7.11 3.34
N THR A 339 3.16 6.66 3.51
CA THR A 339 2.76 5.70 4.55
C THR A 339 2.03 4.52 3.91
N ARG A 340 1.90 3.42 4.65
CA ARG A 340 1.11 2.26 4.24
C ARG A 340 0.46 1.61 5.44
N TYR A 341 -0.71 1.02 5.23
CA TYR A 341 -1.32 0.16 6.21
C TYR A 341 -0.66 -1.22 6.22
N LEU A 342 -0.57 -1.79 7.41
CA LEU A 342 -0.20 -3.18 7.64
C LEU A 342 -1.46 -3.97 7.97
N TYR A 343 -1.56 -5.17 7.39
CA TYR A 343 -2.78 -5.96 7.45
C TYR A 343 -2.52 -7.36 7.98
N VAL A 344 -3.53 -7.88 8.68
CA VAL A 344 -3.74 -9.31 8.84
C VAL A 344 -4.67 -9.77 7.72
N ILE A 345 -4.23 -10.73 6.92
CA ILE A 345 -5.01 -11.33 5.84
C ILE A 345 -5.63 -12.61 6.36
N ILE A 346 -6.94 -12.70 6.25
CA ILE A 346 -7.78 -13.76 6.83
C ILE A 346 -8.45 -14.52 5.71
N ARG A 347 -8.35 -15.83 5.75
CA ARG A 347 -9.12 -16.73 4.90
C ARG A 347 -10.48 -16.97 5.52
N ARG A 348 -11.56 -16.63 4.82
CA ARG A 348 -12.94 -16.78 5.27
C ARG A 348 -13.52 -18.10 4.75
N ASP A 349 -13.49 -19.13 5.60
CA ASP A 349 -13.96 -20.49 5.27
C ASP A 349 -14.62 -21.21 6.47
N SER A 350 -14.95 -20.47 7.53
CA SER A 350 -15.59 -20.94 8.76
C SER A 350 -14.77 -21.97 9.58
N ARG A 351 -13.46 -22.07 9.32
CA ARG A 351 -12.56 -22.99 10.03
C ARG A 351 -11.88 -22.35 11.22
N ALA A 352 -11.10 -23.16 11.96
CA ALA A 352 -10.30 -22.67 13.09
C ALA A 352 -9.28 -21.59 12.66
N ASP A 353 -8.73 -21.72 11.46
CA ASP A 353 -7.76 -20.78 10.89
C ASP A 353 -8.38 -19.38 10.68
N GLU A 354 -9.62 -19.30 10.24
CA GLU A 354 -10.35 -18.03 10.15
C GLU A 354 -10.45 -17.36 11.53
N ARG A 355 -10.89 -18.14 12.55
CA ARG A 355 -10.99 -17.63 13.93
C ARG A 355 -9.65 -17.18 14.47
N ALA A 356 -8.56 -17.88 14.12
CA ALA A 356 -7.22 -17.50 14.52
C ALA A 356 -6.78 -16.16 13.92
N GLY A 357 -7.05 -15.94 12.64
CA GLY A 357 -6.77 -14.65 11.97
C GLY A 357 -7.58 -13.50 12.54
N VAL A 358 -8.88 -13.71 12.81
CA VAL A 358 -9.76 -12.72 13.46
C VAL A 358 -9.28 -12.41 14.88
N ALA A 359 -8.96 -13.44 15.67
CA ALA A 359 -8.45 -13.28 17.03
C ALA A 359 -7.13 -12.51 17.03
N TYR A 360 -6.18 -12.85 16.15
CA TYR A 360 -4.90 -12.16 16.06
C TYR A 360 -5.09 -10.67 15.69
N ALA A 361 -5.98 -10.36 14.75
CA ALA A 361 -6.30 -8.98 14.39
C ALA A 361 -6.91 -8.23 15.60
N ASN A 362 -7.85 -8.82 16.32
CA ASN A 362 -8.46 -8.23 17.50
C ASN A 362 -7.46 -8.02 18.65
N LEU A 363 -6.54 -8.97 18.87
CA LEU A 363 -5.47 -8.85 19.86
C LEU A 363 -4.57 -7.66 19.55
N LEU A 364 -4.15 -7.49 18.29
CA LEU A 364 -3.38 -6.32 17.87
C LEU A 364 -4.17 -5.01 17.95
N LEU A 365 -5.48 -5.04 17.68
CA LEU A 365 -6.35 -3.86 17.70
C LEU A 365 -6.88 -3.51 19.09
N SER A 366 -6.64 -4.32 20.13
CA SER A 366 -6.91 -3.93 21.50
C SER A 366 -6.05 -2.72 21.91
N LYS A 367 -6.47 -1.92 22.91
CA LYS A 367 -5.64 -0.81 23.40
C LYS A 367 -4.25 -1.28 23.82
N GLU A 368 -4.17 -2.44 24.51
CA GLU A 368 -2.90 -3.05 24.87
C GLU A 368 -2.07 -3.45 23.65
N GLY A 369 -2.69 -4.06 22.63
CA GLY A 369 -2.05 -4.41 21.37
C GLY A 369 -1.51 -3.20 20.62
N GLN A 370 -2.24 -2.10 20.61
CA GLN A 370 -1.81 -0.86 19.96
C GLN A 370 -0.63 -0.19 20.69
N GLN A 371 -0.45 -0.41 22.00
CA GLN A 371 0.77 0.01 22.70
C GLN A 371 2.01 -0.77 22.22
N PHE A 372 1.87 -2.07 21.91
CA PHE A 372 2.95 -2.83 21.28
C PHE A 372 3.23 -2.36 19.85
N VAL A 373 2.19 -1.98 19.09
CA VAL A 373 2.33 -1.38 17.76
C VAL A 373 3.19 -0.11 17.86
N GLU A 374 2.90 0.78 18.81
CA GLU A 374 3.65 2.02 19.03
C GLU A 374 5.10 1.74 19.47
N LYS A 375 5.32 0.82 20.42
CA LYS A 375 6.67 0.41 20.86
C LYS A 375 7.50 -0.18 19.71
N ALA A 376 6.85 -0.83 18.74
CA ALA A 376 7.49 -1.37 17.56
C ALA A 376 7.83 -0.29 16.50
N GLY A 377 7.58 1.00 16.78
CA GLY A 377 7.83 2.10 15.84
C GLY A 377 6.81 2.17 14.70
N LEU A 378 5.64 1.58 14.89
CA LEU A 378 4.50 1.64 13.99
C LEU A 378 3.44 2.60 14.55
N VAL A 379 2.58 3.15 13.70
CA VAL A 379 1.52 4.06 14.15
C VAL A 379 0.28 3.27 14.52
N PRO A 380 -0.24 3.41 15.75
CA PRO A 380 -1.52 2.89 16.14
C PRO A 380 -2.66 3.46 15.28
N ILE A 381 -3.68 2.66 15.02
CA ILE A 381 -4.86 3.07 14.24
C ILE A 381 -6.14 3.13 15.08
N ARG A 382 -6.02 2.85 16.37
CA ARG A 382 -7.08 2.96 17.39
C ARG A 382 -6.56 3.59 18.67
#